data_b0a526b5a80c622c444ec58d04c5a9af
#
_entry.id   b0a526b5a80c622c444ec58d04c5a9af
#
_cell.length_a   1.000
_cell.length_b   1.000
_cell.length_c   1.000
_cell.angle_alpha   90.00
_cell.angle_beta   90.00
_cell.angle_gamma   90.00
#
_symmetry.space_group_name_H-M   'P 1'
#
loop_
_entity.id
_entity.type
_entity.pdbx_description
1 polymer ?
#
loop_
_entity_poly.entity_id
_entity_poly.type
_entity_poly.pdbx_seq_one_letter_code
_entity_poly.pdbx_strand_id
1 'polypeptide(L)'
;MAGILGDKTYVATDDERIFNAVEAFGGNAVMTSPNHKSGTDRIEEAVTKIGDDADVIINIQGDEPFIQQSQIEEIIRCFDDPETQIATLGKPFGKEQDFKVLENPNSPKIAVDNRGYAMYFSRSIIPYIRGKEKAEWMGCYPFLKHLGIYAYRKEVLHEITQLPQSSLEIAESLEQLRWLQNGYRIKVGLTDVETVGIDTPEDLKRAEEFLKTLCQ
;
A
#
# COMPACT_ATOMS: atom_id res chain seq x y z
N MET A 1 -8.75 -17.05 -7.95
CA MET A 1 -8.02 -15.78 -8.08
C MET A 1 -6.52 -15.91 -8.40
N ALA A 2 -6.00 -17.09 -8.64
CA ALA A 2 -4.56 -17.34 -8.88
C ALA A 2 -4.03 -17.03 -10.30
N GLY A 3 -4.81 -16.41 -11.18
CA GLY A 3 -4.44 -16.27 -12.60
C GLY A 3 -3.97 -14.87 -13.04
N ILE A 4 -3.81 -13.92 -12.14
CA ILE A 4 -3.52 -12.52 -12.49
C ILE A 4 -2.35 -11.93 -11.70
N LEU A 5 -2.11 -12.43 -10.52
CA LEU A 5 -0.87 -12.19 -9.79
C LEU A 5 0.18 -13.08 -10.45
N GLY A 6 1.18 -12.51 -11.11
CA GLY A 6 2.29 -13.23 -11.71
C GLY A 6 2.51 -14.66 -11.20
N ASP A 7 3.25 -15.46 -11.82
CA ASP A 7 3.24 -16.93 -11.68
C ASP A 7 3.32 -17.49 -10.24
N LYS A 8 3.55 -16.63 -9.19
CA LYS A 8 3.72 -17.09 -7.81
C LYS A 8 3.30 -16.07 -6.75
N THR A 9 2.40 -16.49 -5.87
CA THR A 9 2.05 -15.75 -4.64
C THR A 9 2.59 -16.50 -3.43
N TYR A 10 3.18 -15.78 -2.48
CA TYR A 10 3.74 -16.30 -1.24
C TYR A 10 3.20 -15.56 -0.03
N VAL A 11 3.02 -16.25 1.08
CA VAL A 11 2.72 -15.65 2.38
C VAL A 11 4.00 -15.65 3.22
N ALA A 12 4.54 -14.45 3.49
CA ALA A 12 5.69 -14.26 4.36
C ALA A 12 5.21 -14.09 5.81
N THR A 13 5.62 -14.97 6.71
CA THR A 13 5.17 -14.97 8.10
C THR A 13 6.29 -15.43 9.04
N ASP A 14 6.21 -15.01 10.31
CA ASP A 14 7.04 -15.51 11.42
C ASP A 14 6.26 -16.42 12.38
N ASP A 15 5.00 -16.72 12.04
CA ASP A 15 4.11 -17.55 12.87
C ASP A 15 3.87 -18.91 12.23
N GLU A 16 4.26 -19.98 12.92
CA GLU A 16 4.09 -21.37 12.47
C GLU A 16 2.62 -21.74 12.22
N ARG A 17 1.67 -21.13 12.94
CA ARG A 17 0.25 -21.38 12.75
C ARG A 17 -0.22 -20.86 11.38
N ILE A 18 0.25 -19.68 10.99
CA ILE A 18 -0.04 -19.09 9.68
C ILE A 18 0.63 -19.91 8.59
N PHE A 19 1.91 -20.24 8.77
CA PHE A 19 2.68 -21.08 7.84
C PHE A 19 1.94 -22.40 7.55
N ASN A 20 1.59 -23.14 8.60
CA ASN A 20 0.89 -24.43 8.48
C ASN A 20 -0.51 -24.27 7.85
N ALA A 21 -1.23 -23.19 8.16
CA ALA A 21 -2.53 -22.92 7.57
C ALA A 21 -2.44 -22.67 6.06
N VAL A 22 -1.42 -21.92 5.62
CA VAL A 22 -1.18 -21.66 4.18
C VAL A 22 -0.86 -22.95 3.44
N GLU A 23 0.03 -23.77 3.99
CA GLU A 23 0.37 -25.06 3.39
C GLU A 23 -0.83 -26.02 3.34
N ALA A 24 -1.68 -26.01 4.36
CA ALA A 24 -2.86 -26.88 4.42
C ALA A 24 -3.86 -26.65 3.28
N PHE A 25 -3.96 -25.42 2.74
CA PHE A 25 -4.79 -25.15 1.55
C PHE A 25 -4.01 -25.14 0.22
N GLY A 26 -2.72 -25.54 0.24
CA GLY A 26 -1.88 -25.65 -0.97
C GLY A 26 -1.27 -24.32 -1.42
N GLY A 27 -1.23 -23.30 -0.56
CA GLY A 27 -0.54 -22.03 -0.81
C GLY A 27 0.97 -22.16 -0.58
N ASN A 28 1.73 -21.16 -1.04
CA ASN A 28 3.16 -21.07 -0.77
C ASN A 28 3.40 -20.21 0.47
N ALA A 29 4.13 -20.71 1.44
CA ALA A 29 4.52 -19.97 2.64
C ALA A 29 6.03 -19.83 2.73
N VAL A 30 6.50 -18.71 3.29
CA VAL A 30 7.92 -18.47 3.59
C VAL A 30 8.05 -18.02 5.03
N MET A 31 8.77 -18.83 5.82
CA MET A 31 9.07 -18.46 7.20
C MET A 31 10.17 -17.39 7.23
N THR A 32 9.90 -16.29 7.92
CA THR A 32 10.77 -15.12 8.04
C THR A 32 11.11 -14.83 9.51
N SER A 33 12.12 -14.00 9.74
CA SER A 33 12.52 -13.60 11.08
C SER A 33 11.41 -12.86 11.85
N PRO A 34 11.21 -13.14 13.15
CA PRO A 34 10.31 -12.35 13.98
C PRO A 34 10.86 -10.96 14.35
N ASN A 35 12.12 -10.66 13.99
CA ASN A 35 12.79 -9.41 14.38
C ASN A 35 12.59 -8.27 13.38
N HIS A 36 11.86 -8.47 12.29
CA HIS A 36 11.59 -7.42 11.32
C HIS A 36 10.77 -6.29 11.94
N LYS A 37 11.18 -5.05 11.62
CA LYS A 37 10.53 -3.82 12.13
C LYS A 37 9.40 -3.36 11.24
N SER A 38 9.41 -3.76 9.96
CA SER A 38 8.39 -3.40 8.97
C SER A 38 7.99 -4.58 8.09
N GLY A 39 6.85 -4.47 7.43
CA GLY A 39 6.42 -5.42 6.40
C GLY A 39 7.38 -5.44 5.21
N THR A 40 7.99 -4.31 4.89
CA THR A 40 8.96 -4.16 3.79
C THR A 40 10.22 -4.98 4.05
N ASP A 41 10.77 -4.93 5.28
CA ASP A 41 11.93 -5.75 5.67
C ASP A 41 11.61 -7.26 5.60
N ARG A 42 10.39 -7.65 6.01
CA ARG A 42 9.94 -9.04 5.95
C ARG A 42 9.86 -9.56 4.52
N ILE A 43 9.35 -8.75 3.61
CA ILE A 43 9.20 -9.12 2.20
C ILE A 43 10.56 -9.23 1.52
N GLU A 44 11.50 -8.37 1.84
CA GLU A 44 12.87 -8.46 1.32
C GLU A 44 13.51 -9.80 1.70
N GLU A 45 13.41 -10.22 2.97
CA GLU A 45 13.90 -11.53 3.40
C GLU A 45 13.20 -12.68 2.65
N ALA A 46 11.88 -12.58 2.49
CA ALA A 46 11.12 -13.61 1.77
C ALA A 46 11.56 -13.71 0.30
N VAL A 47 11.70 -12.58 -0.40
CA VAL A 47 12.17 -12.51 -1.80
C VAL A 47 13.56 -13.12 -1.94
N THR A 48 14.46 -12.80 -1.01
CA THR A 48 15.82 -13.36 -0.97
C THR A 48 15.80 -14.87 -0.78
N LYS A 49 14.96 -15.39 0.12
CA LYS A 49 14.83 -16.85 0.36
C LYS A 49 14.22 -17.60 -0.82
N ILE A 50 13.22 -16.99 -1.48
CA ILE A 50 12.56 -17.58 -2.65
C ILE A 50 13.54 -17.68 -3.84
N GLY A 51 14.37 -16.67 -4.05
CA GLY A 51 15.37 -16.64 -5.12
C GLY A 51 14.76 -16.58 -6.53
N ASP A 52 13.56 -16.06 -6.69
CA ASP A 52 12.87 -15.90 -7.98
C ASP A 52 13.46 -14.74 -8.80
N ASP A 53 13.35 -14.82 -10.13
CA ASP A 53 13.83 -13.79 -11.07
C ASP A 53 12.76 -12.70 -11.36
N ALA A 54 11.78 -12.54 -10.50
CA ALA A 54 10.74 -11.53 -10.66
C ALA A 54 11.35 -10.11 -10.68
N ASP A 55 10.95 -9.29 -11.65
CA ASP A 55 11.40 -7.89 -11.78
C ASP A 55 10.69 -6.96 -10.79
N VAL A 56 9.43 -7.27 -10.47
CA VAL A 56 8.55 -6.46 -9.61
C VAL A 56 7.98 -7.31 -8.49
N ILE A 57 8.08 -6.81 -7.28
CA ILE A 57 7.53 -7.42 -6.07
C ILE A 57 6.35 -6.60 -5.60
N ILE A 58 5.18 -7.23 -5.48
CA ILE A 58 3.97 -6.59 -4.96
C ILE A 58 3.78 -7.01 -3.50
N ASN A 59 3.72 -6.02 -2.62
CA ASN A 59 3.45 -6.18 -1.20
C ASN A 59 1.97 -5.96 -0.91
N ILE A 60 1.26 -7.04 -0.60
CA ILE A 60 -0.11 -7.00 -0.13
C ILE A 60 -0.09 -7.28 1.36
N GLN A 61 -0.57 -6.32 2.17
CA GLN A 61 -0.61 -6.47 3.62
C GLN A 61 -1.62 -7.54 4.02
N GLY A 62 -1.29 -8.33 5.03
CA GLY A 62 -2.15 -9.42 5.50
C GLY A 62 -3.47 -8.96 6.14
N ASP A 63 -3.56 -7.71 6.53
CA ASP A 63 -4.74 -7.05 7.06
C ASP A 63 -5.66 -6.43 5.97
N GLU A 64 -5.28 -6.54 4.68
CA GLU A 64 -6.09 -6.09 3.53
C GLU A 64 -6.61 -7.28 2.68
N PRO A 65 -7.48 -8.17 3.22
CA PRO A 65 -7.89 -9.38 2.53
C PRO A 65 -8.83 -9.14 1.33
N PHE A 66 -9.33 -7.92 1.15
CA PHE A 66 -10.29 -7.57 0.10
C PHE A 66 -9.68 -6.83 -1.08
N ILE A 67 -8.37 -6.95 -1.25
CA ILE A 67 -7.73 -6.39 -2.43
C ILE A 67 -8.37 -6.96 -3.69
N GLN A 68 -8.68 -6.07 -4.63
CA GLN A 68 -9.30 -6.45 -5.90
C GLN A 68 -8.26 -6.57 -7.00
N GLN A 69 -8.56 -7.42 -7.97
CA GLN A 69 -7.73 -7.62 -9.16
C GLN A 69 -7.40 -6.31 -9.88
N SER A 70 -8.39 -5.41 -10.03
CA SER A 70 -8.20 -4.11 -10.68
C SER A 70 -7.16 -3.23 -9.98
N GLN A 71 -7.00 -3.34 -8.66
CA GLN A 71 -5.97 -2.62 -7.91
C GLN A 71 -4.58 -3.20 -8.21
N ILE A 72 -4.47 -4.52 -8.32
CA ILE A 72 -3.21 -5.18 -8.68
C ILE A 72 -2.81 -4.83 -10.12
N GLU A 73 -3.76 -4.87 -11.05
CA GLU A 73 -3.52 -4.46 -12.44
C GLU A 73 -3.07 -3.00 -12.54
N GLU A 74 -3.68 -2.12 -11.75
CA GLU A 74 -3.32 -0.70 -11.74
C GLU A 74 -1.90 -0.46 -11.19
N ILE A 75 -1.52 -1.16 -10.10
CA ILE A 75 -0.17 -1.01 -9.55
C ILE A 75 0.89 -1.58 -10.49
N ILE A 76 0.57 -2.65 -11.23
CA ILE A 76 1.47 -3.22 -12.26
C ILE A 76 1.65 -2.23 -13.41
N ARG A 77 0.58 -1.59 -13.90
CA ARG A 77 0.66 -0.57 -14.97
C ARG A 77 1.56 0.62 -14.61
N CYS A 78 1.76 0.91 -13.34
CA CYS A 78 2.71 1.94 -12.94
C CYS A 78 4.13 1.66 -13.46
N PHE A 79 4.48 0.38 -13.68
CA PHE A 79 5.79 -0.04 -14.15
C PHE A 79 5.94 -0.05 -15.69
N ASP A 80 4.89 0.31 -16.44
CA ASP A 80 4.99 0.64 -17.87
C ASP A 80 5.87 1.88 -18.08
N ASP A 81 5.96 2.77 -17.08
CA ASP A 81 6.95 3.83 -17.03
C ASP A 81 8.28 3.25 -16.50
N PRO A 82 9.34 3.19 -17.32
CA PRO A 82 10.61 2.59 -16.92
C PRO A 82 11.34 3.34 -15.79
N GLU A 83 10.93 4.59 -15.51
CA GLU A 83 11.47 5.36 -14.38
C GLU A 83 10.80 5.00 -13.04
N THR A 84 9.78 4.17 -13.05
CA THR A 84 9.10 3.75 -11.82
C THR A 84 9.99 2.79 -11.03
N GLN A 85 10.37 3.23 -9.84
CA GLN A 85 11.14 2.44 -8.87
C GLN A 85 10.23 1.76 -7.86
N ILE A 86 9.27 2.51 -7.35
CA ILE A 86 8.25 2.09 -6.39
C ILE A 86 6.90 2.56 -6.90
N ALA A 87 5.86 1.76 -6.68
CA ALA A 87 4.49 2.15 -6.96
C ALA A 87 3.60 1.98 -5.73
N THR A 88 2.56 2.80 -5.64
CA THR A 88 1.49 2.70 -4.66
C THR A 88 0.17 3.12 -5.30
N LEU A 89 -0.93 2.99 -4.57
CA LEU A 89 -2.24 3.43 -5.05
C LEU A 89 -2.75 4.65 -4.27
N GLY A 90 -3.46 5.49 -4.99
CA GLY A 90 -4.21 6.61 -4.45
C GLY A 90 -5.68 6.55 -4.86
N LYS A 91 -6.57 6.85 -3.93
CA LYS A 91 -8.00 6.95 -4.18
C LYS A 91 -8.45 8.40 -4.04
N PRO A 92 -9.14 8.98 -5.04
CA PRO A 92 -9.74 10.30 -4.89
C PRO A 92 -10.76 10.30 -3.75
N PHE A 93 -10.73 11.33 -2.90
CA PHE A 93 -11.83 11.58 -1.97
C PHE A 93 -13.07 11.99 -2.74
N GLY A 94 -14.23 11.43 -2.39
CA GLY A 94 -15.52 11.82 -2.99
C GLY A 94 -15.91 13.25 -2.63
N LYS A 95 -16.37 14.04 -3.61
CA LYS A 95 -16.79 15.43 -3.39
C LYS A 95 -17.97 15.57 -2.42
N GLU A 96 -18.80 14.54 -2.33
CA GLU A 96 -20.00 14.49 -1.48
C GLU A 96 -19.70 13.93 -0.06
N GLN A 97 -18.45 13.56 0.22
CA GLN A 97 -18.08 13.07 1.54
C GLN A 97 -18.02 14.21 2.57
N ASP A 98 -18.28 13.87 3.85
CA ASP A 98 -18.08 14.82 4.95
C ASP A 98 -16.58 15.22 4.99
N PHE A 99 -16.32 16.52 5.13
CA PHE A 99 -14.96 17.07 5.24
C PHE A 99 -14.13 16.39 6.36
N LYS A 100 -14.80 15.89 7.41
CA LYS A 100 -14.13 15.11 8.48
C LYS A 100 -13.40 13.88 7.97
N VAL A 101 -13.81 13.29 6.85
CA VAL A 101 -13.10 12.16 6.25
C VAL A 101 -11.75 12.60 5.72
N LEU A 102 -11.67 13.82 5.15
CA LEU A 102 -10.41 14.41 4.71
C LEU A 102 -9.53 14.82 5.91
N GLU A 103 -10.11 15.27 7.02
CA GLU A 103 -9.37 15.63 8.23
C GLU A 103 -8.79 14.42 9.00
N ASN A 104 -9.27 13.21 8.73
CA ASN A 104 -8.83 12.01 9.44
C ASN A 104 -7.32 11.76 9.25
N PRO A 105 -6.49 11.82 10.31
CA PRO A 105 -5.05 11.60 10.21
C PRO A 105 -4.69 10.14 9.91
N ASN A 106 -5.60 9.19 10.13
CA ASN A 106 -5.42 7.77 9.79
C ASN A 106 -5.65 7.49 8.29
N SER A 107 -6.08 8.49 7.54
CA SER A 107 -6.15 8.45 6.07
C SER A 107 -5.11 9.41 5.50
N PRO A 108 -3.84 9.00 5.32
CA PRO A 108 -2.80 9.87 4.77
C PRO A 108 -3.18 10.37 3.38
N LYS A 109 -2.78 11.60 3.06
CA LYS A 109 -3.01 12.25 1.77
C LYS A 109 -1.75 12.20 0.94
N ILE A 110 -1.92 12.21 -0.38
CA ILE A 110 -0.81 12.23 -1.33
C ILE A 110 -0.92 13.49 -2.17
N ALA A 111 0.17 14.24 -2.28
CA ALA A 111 0.35 15.24 -3.33
C ALA A 111 1.17 14.62 -4.46
N VAL A 112 0.72 14.75 -5.70
CA VAL A 112 1.38 14.16 -6.88
C VAL A 112 1.80 15.25 -7.87
N ASP A 113 2.85 14.97 -8.63
CA ASP A 113 3.25 15.79 -9.76
C ASP A 113 2.40 15.50 -11.03
N ASN A 114 2.63 16.26 -12.10
CA ASN A 114 1.91 16.11 -13.37
C ASN A 114 2.18 14.77 -14.08
N ARG A 115 3.18 14.01 -13.65
CA ARG A 115 3.53 12.69 -14.17
C ARG A 115 2.96 11.57 -13.29
N GLY A 116 2.24 11.91 -12.21
CA GLY A 116 1.68 10.97 -11.25
C GLY A 116 2.70 10.41 -10.26
N TYR A 117 3.82 11.08 -10.04
CA TYR A 117 4.75 10.71 -8.96
C TYR A 117 4.41 11.44 -7.67
N ALA A 118 4.52 10.74 -6.55
CA ALA A 118 4.32 11.34 -5.24
C ALA A 118 5.37 12.42 -4.96
N MET A 119 4.90 13.60 -4.60
CA MET A 119 5.70 14.71 -4.11
C MET A 119 5.83 14.64 -2.59
N TYR A 120 4.76 14.26 -1.90
CA TYR A 120 4.73 14.11 -0.45
C TYR A 120 3.52 13.29 0.01
N PHE A 121 3.66 12.63 1.16
CA PHE A 121 2.57 11.98 1.90
C PHE A 121 2.44 12.67 3.25
N SER A 122 1.22 12.92 3.72
CA SER A 122 1.00 13.52 5.03
C SER A 122 -0.31 13.06 5.68
N ARG A 123 -0.27 12.96 7.01
CA ARG A 123 -1.50 12.83 7.82
C ARG A 123 -2.28 14.12 7.86
N SER A 124 -1.63 15.27 7.68
CA SER A 124 -2.29 16.55 7.48
C SER A 124 -2.97 16.64 6.12
N ILE A 125 -3.89 17.59 5.95
CA ILE A 125 -4.48 17.87 4.64
C ILE A 125 -3.44 18.58 3.78
N ILE A 126 -3.11 17.99 2.65
CA ILE A 126 -2.27 18.56 1.61
C ILE A 126 -2.94 18.40 0.23
N PRO A 127 -2.88 19.46 -0.65
CA PRO A 127 -2.41 20.82 -0.39
C PRO A 127 -3.40 21.65 0.44
N TYR A 128 -2.93 22.77 0.99
CA TYR A 128 -3.78 23.78 1.60
C TYR A 128 -4.46 24.61 0.49
N ILE A 129 -5.76 24.80 0.58
CA ILE A 129 -6.53 25.58 -0.41
C ILE A 129 -6.67 27.03 0.08
N ARG A 130 -5.80 27.90 -0.41
CA ARG A 130 -5.81 29.32 -0.03
C ARG A 130 -7.02 30.06 -0.58
N GLY A 131 -7.65 30.88 0.25
CA GLY A 131 -8.76 31.75 -0.16
C GLY A 131 -10.10 31.05 -0.30
N LYS A 132 -10.23 29.84 0.24
CA LYS A 132 -11.47 29.08 0.31
C LYS A 132 -11.77 28.62 1.73
N GLU A 133 -13.04 28.60 2.09
CA GLU A 133 -13.47 27.96 3.33
C GLU A 133 -13.28 26.44 3.26
N LYS A 134 -12.99 25.81 4.39
CA LYS A 134 -12.71 24.36 4.44
C LYS A 134 -13.82 23.51 3.82
N ALA A 135 -15.07 23.91 3.97
CA ALA A 135 -16.22 23.22 3.39
C ALA A 135 -16.21 23.17 1.86
N GLU A 136 -15.49 24.09 1.20
CA GLU A 136 -15.37 24.15 -0.26
C GLU A 136 -14.19 23.34 -0.82
N TRP A 137 -13.24 22.91 0.04
CA TRP A 137 -11.95 22.34 -0.40
C TRP A 137 -12.11 21.09 -1.26
N MET A 138 -12.99 20.18 -0.89
CA MET A 138 -13.21 18.92 -1.63
C MET A 138 -13.81 19.15 -3.03
N GLY A 139 -14.53 20.29 -3.21
CA GLY A 139 -15.00 20.71 -4.53
C GLY A 139 -13.96 21.41 -5.39
N CYS A 140 -12.87 21.92 -4.77
CA CYS A 140 -11.85 22.73 -5.45
C CYS A 140 -10.63 21.94 -5.90
N TYR A 141 -10.34 20.80 -5.24
CA TYR A 141 -9.13 20.01 -5.52
C TYR A 141 -9.40 18.52 -5.35
N PRO A 142 -8.90 17.67 -6.25
CA PRO A 142 -9.03 16.22 -6.14
C PRO A 142 -8.01 15.66 -5.14
N PHE A 143 -8.31 15.78 -3.85
CA PHE A 143 -7.47 15.18 -2.82
C PHE A 143 -7.37 13.66 -3.00
N LEU A 144 -6.19 13.10 -2.78
CA LEU A 144 -5.93 11.67 -2.87
C LEU A 144 -5.68 11.08 -1.48
N LYS A 145 -6.43 10.02 -1.16
CA LYS A 145 -6.17 9.13 -0.03
C LYS A 145 -5.11 8.11 -0.45
N HIS A 146 -4.10 7.92 0.37
CA HIS A 146 -3.13 6.83 0.19
C HIS A 146 -3.75 5.49 0.57
N LEU A 147 -3.50 4.47 -0.25
CA LEU A 147 -3.79 3.07 0.03
C LEU A 147 -2.47 2.34 0.29
N GLY A 148 -2.42 1.54 1.35
CA GLY A 148 -1.20 0.91 1.89
C GLY A 148 -0.58 -0.21 1.05
N ILE A 149 -1.00 -0.39 -0.19
CA ILE A 149 -0.40 -1.36 -1.13
C ILE A 149 0.82 -0.75 -1.82
N TYR A 150 1.88 -1.56 -1.96
CA TYR A 150 3.10 -1.16 -2.64
C TYR A 150 3.60 -2.21 -3.61
N ALA A 151 4.31 -1.74 -4.63
CA ALA A 151 5.12 -2.60 -5.48
C ALA A 151 6.49 -1.94 -5.71
N TYR A 152 7.51 -2.77 -5.91
CA TYR A 152 8.90 -2.34 -5.98
C TYR A 152 9.61 -3.04 -7.13
N ARG A 153 10.56 -2.35 -7.81
CA ARG A 153 11.61 -3.08 -8.50
C ARG A 153 12.39 -3.90 -7.47
N LYS A 154 12.77 -5.14 -7.80
CA LYS A 154 13.42 -6.07 -6.87
C LYS A 154 14.71 -5.49 -6.25
N GLU A 155 15.55 -4.88 -7.07
CA GLU A 155 16.78 -4.22 -6.63
C GLU A 155 16.48 -3.03 -5.70
N VAL A 156 15.44 -2.27 -5.99
CA VAL A 156 15.01 -1.12 -5.16
C VAL A 156 14.50 -1.58 -3.80
N LEU A 157 13.76 -2.69 -3.75
CA LEU A 157 13.31 -3.29 -2.48
C LEU A 157 14.51 -3.57 -1.57
N HIS A 158 15.55 -4.19 -2.10
CA HIS A 158 16.78 -4.47 -1.34
C HIS A 158 17.45 -3.19 -0.84
N GLU A 159 17.56 -2.17 -1.69
CA GLU A 159 18.19 -0.89 -1.33
C GLU A 159 17.44 -0.16 -0.21
N ILE A 160 16.11 -0.03 -0.32
CA ILE A 160 15.30 0.76 0.63
C ILE A 160 15.24 0.14 2.02
N THR A 161 15.39 -1.17 2.16
CA THR A 161 15.45 -1.85 3.47
C THR A 161 16.76 -1.59 4.20
N GLN A 162 17.83 -1.16 3.52
CA GLN A 162 19.10 -0.78 4.14
C GLN A 162 19.10 0.67 4.65
N LEU A 163 18.08 1.47 4.32
CA LEU A 163 18.01 2.87 4.72
C LEU A 163 17.68 3.00 6.21
N PRO A 164 18.40 3.86 6.94
CA PRO A 164 18.02 4.20 8.31
C PRO A 164 16.69 4.97 8.33
N GLN A 165 15.95 4.88 9.43
CA GLN A 165 14.74 5.68 9.60
C GLN A 165 15.04 7.17 9.39
N SER A 166 14.15 7.83 8.65
CA SER A 166 14.29 9.23 8.29
C SER A 166 13.50 10.16 9.23
N SER A 167 13.87 11.43 9.26
CA SER A 167 13.19 12.41 10.11
C SER A 167 11.71 12.62 9.76
N LEU A 168 11.37 12.58 8.46
CA LEU A 168 9.99 12.71 8.01
C LEU A 168 9.17 11.46 8.32
N GLU A 169 9.76 10.28 8.14
CA GLU A 169 9.13 9.01 8.54
C GLU A 169 8.78 9.01 10.04
N ILE A 170 9.73 9.42 10.89
CA ILE A 170 9.52 9.47 12.34
C ILE A 170 8.41 10.47 12.69
N ALA A 171 8.41 11.65 12.05
CA ALA A 171 7.44 12.71 12.35
C ALA A 171 6.00 12.33 11.96
N GLU A 172 5.82 11.75 10.79
CA GLU A 172 4.50 11.39 10.24
C GLU A 172 4.12 9.92 10.54
N SER A 173 5.06 9.09 11.02
CA SER A 173 4.91 7.63 11.12
C SER A 173 4.44 7.02 9.79
N LEU A 174 5.12 7.40 8.70
CA LEU A 174 4.87 6.98 7.33
C LEU A 174 6.17 6.50 6.69
N GLU A 175 6.35 5.17 6.53
CA GLU A 175 7.60 4.56 6.06
C GLU A 175 8.02 5.08 4.68
N GLN A 176 7.09 5.32 3.77
CA GLN A 176 7.35 5.79 2.41
C GLN A 176 8.02 7.18 2.36
N LEU A 177 7.95 7.95 3.42
CA LEU A 177 8.69 9.22 3.51
C LEU A 177 10.20 9.00 3.66
N ARG A 178 10.65 7.86 4.20
CA ARG A 178 12.05 7.46 4.19
C ARG A 178 12.56 7.36 2.76
N TRP A 179 11.79 6.72 1.89
CA TRP A 179 12.18 6.51 0.49
C TRP A 179 12.19 7.83 -0.28
N LEU A 180 11.14 8.65 -0.16
CA LEU A 180 11.10 9.99 -0.78
C LEU A 180 12.25 10.88 -0.30
N GLN A 181 12.55 10.88 1.00
CA GLN A 181 13.62 11.72 1.56
C GLN A 181 15.01 11.28 1.09
N ASN A 182 15.17 10.02 0.67
CA ASN A 182 16.39 9.49 0.06
C ASN A 182 16.38 9.54 -1.47
N GLY A 183 15.41 10.21 -2.10
CA GLY A 183 15.37 10.48 -3.53
C GLY A 183 14.73 9.39 -4.39
N TYR A 184 14.14 8.35 -3.79
CA TYR A 184 13.39 7.34 -4.55
C TYR A 184 12.08 7.92 -5.07
N ARG A 185 11.68 7.46 -6.26
CA ARG A 185 10.47 7.92 -6.93
C ARG A 185 9.34 6.91 -6.74
N ILE A 186 8.20 7.39 -6.24
CA ILE A 186 7.01 6.58 -6.00
C ILE A 186 5.94 7.00 -7.00
N LYS A 187 5.60 6.12 -7.93
CA LYS A 187 4.48 6.29 -8.86
C LYS A 187 3.17 6.01 -8.14
N VAL A 188 2.14 6.82 -8.40
CA VAL A 188 0.81 6.66 -7.78
C VAL A 188 -0.18 6.26 -8.87
N GLY A 189 -0.62 5.01 -8.85
CA GLY A 189 -1.78 4.54 -9.63
C GLY A 189 -3.08 5.02 -8.99
N LEU A 190 -4.11 5.26 -9.80
CA LEU A 190 -5.40 5.73 -9.30
C LEU A 190 -6.43 4.60 -9.32
N THR A 191 -7.20 4.48 -8.23
CA THR A 191 -8.29 3.51 -8.12
C THR A 191 -9.49 4.12 -7.42
N ASP A 192 -10.68 3.70 -7.80
CA ASP A 192 -11.93 4.04 -7.11
C ASP A 192 -12.30 3.01 -6.03
N VAL A 193 -11.58 1.91 -5.98
CA VAL A 193 -11.81 0.83 -5.01
C VAL A 193 -11.19 1.20 -3.68
N GLU A 194 -11.94 1.02 -2.60
CA GLU A 194 -11.45 1.15 -1.23
C GLU A 194 -11.19 -0.23 -0.63
N THR A 195 -9.99 -0.44 -0.11
CA THR A 195 -9.70 -1.61 0.71
C THR A 195 -10.20 -1.37 2.14
N VAL A 196 -10.76 -2.40 2.74
CA VAL A 196 -11.14 -2.39 4.16
C VAL A 196 -10.06 -3.17 4.90
N GLY A 197 -9.17 -2.45 5.57
CA GLY A 197 -8.19 -3.05 6.49
C GLY A 197 -8.88 -3.67 7.71
N ILE A 198 -8.29 -4.73 8.25
CA ILE A 198 -8.76 -5.41 9.47
C ILE A 198 -7.76 -5.13 10.58
N ASP A 199 -7.94 -4.01 11.30
CA ASP A 199 -7.08 -3.59 12.41
C ASP A 199 -7.71 -3.91 13.78
N THR A 200 -9.03 -4.07 13.82
CA THR A 200 -9.79 -4.27 15.07
C THR A 200 -10.73 -5.47 14.96
N PRO A 201 -11.17 -6.05 16.11
CA PRO A 201 -12.20 -7.09 16.10
C PRO A 201 -13.52 -6.66 15.45
N GLU A 202 -13.84 -5.37 15.48
CA GLU A 202 -14.99 -4.77 14.81
C GLU A 202 -14.83 -4.78 13.30
N ASP A 203 -13.61 -4.53 12.80
CA ASP A 203 -13.28 -4.62 11.38
C ASP A 203 -13.41 -6.05 10.88
N LEU A 204 -12.97 -7.04 11.67
CA LEU A 204 -13.12 -8.46 11.34
C LEU A 204 -14.59 -8.84 11.15
N LYS A 205 -15.48 -8.39 12.04
CA LYS A 205 -16.91 -8.66 11.90
C LYS A 205 -17.50 -8.04 10.63
N ARG A 206 -17.11 -6.79 10.31
CA ARG A 206 -17.52 -6.13 9.05
C ARG A 206 -17.00 -6.88 7.83
N ALA A 207 -15.77 -7.38 7.91
CA ALA A 207 -15.16 -8.20 6.87
C ALA A 207 -15.91 -9.51 6.64
N GLU A 208 -16.30 -10.20 7.70
CA GLU A 208 -17.13 -11.42 7.64
C GLU A 208 -18.52 -11.16 7.05
N GLU A 209 -19.14 -10.03 7.37
CA GLU A 209 -20.42 -9.62 6.79
C GLU A 209 -20.28 -9.33 5.30
N PHE A 210 -19.22 -8.62 4.91
CA PHE A 210 -18.91 -8.33 3.51
C PHE A 210 -18.70 -9.62 2.69
N LEU A 211 -17.95 -10.59 3.21
CA LEU A 211 -17.76 -11.90 2.55
C LEU A 211 -19.09 -12.61 2.30
N LYS A 212 -20.04 -12.55 3.20
CA LYS A 212 -21.39 -13.14 3.02
C LYS A 212 -22.15 -12.50 1.86
N THR A 213 -21.92 -11.22 1.57
CA THR A 213 -22.54 -10.53 0.43
C THR A 213 -21.91 -10.88 -0.91
N LEU A 214 -20.62 -11.25 -0.93
CA LEU A 214 -19.93 -11.67 -2.14
C LEU A 214 -20.23 -13.13 -2.56
N CYS A 215 -20.73 -13.95 -1.63
CA CYS A 215 -21.09 -15.36 -1.87
C CYS A 215 -22.57 -15.57 -2.26
N GLN A 216 -23.36 -14.51 -2.41
CA GLN A 216 -24.74 -14.53 -2.89
C GLN A 216 -24.81 -14.07 -4.35
#